data_7532188d6ae8de95cb16014f3c60b2e1
#
_entry.id   7532188d6ae8de95cb16014f3c60b2e1
#
_cell.length_a   1.000
_cell.length_b   1.000
_cell.length_c   1.000
_cell.angle_alpha   90.00
_cell.angle_beta   90.00
_cell.angle_gamma   90.00
#
_symmetry.space_group_name_H-M   'P 1'
#
loop_
_entity.id
_entity.type
_entity.pdbx_description
1 polymer ?
#
loop_
_entity_poly.entity_id
_entity_poly.type
_entity_poly.pdbx_seq_one_letter_code
_entity_poly.pdbx_strand_id
1 'polypeptide(L)'
;AVIASSSAIHGRFHYRYGGDWERCTRTQEITRDKNGKNGKYTVTERVRGWTDEDEIGLFVQVGAILRGESEITWGEPLYLSGVVTRNSPLWVSNPKQQIAYLGVKYWARLYCPEVILGVYSPDEV
;
A
#
# COMPACT_ATOMS: atom_id res chain seq x y z
N ALA A 1 8.03 -12.20 2.25
CA ALA A 1 7.24 -11.70 3.36
C ALA A 1 6.98 -12.80 4.38
N VAL A 2 6.86 -12.41 5.65
CA VAL A 2 6.69 -13.35 6.75
C VAL A 2 5.43 -14.21 6.57
N ILE A 3 4.31 -13.62 6.16
CA ILE A 3 3.07 -14.37 5.96
C ILE A 3 3.21 -15.40 4.84
N ALA A 4 3.86 -15.03 3.74
CA ALA A 4 4.02 -15.93 2.60
C ALA A 4 4.88 -17.16 2.93
N SER A 5 5.78 -17.04 3.90
CA SER A 5 6.62 -18.16 4.36
C SER A 5 6.03 -18.92 5.54
N SER A 6 4.88 -18.47 6.07
CA SER A 6 4.24 -19.12 7.21
C SER A 6 3.40 -20.33 6.76
N SER A 7 2.92 -21.08 7.75
CA SER A 7 2.02 -22.20 7.48
C SER A 7 0.55 -21.77 7.33
N ALA A 8 0.25 -20.46 7.41
CA ALA A 8 -1.12 -19.98 7.37
C ALA A 8 -1.74 -20.04 5.98
N ILE A 9 -0.92 -19.84 4.93
CA ILE A 9 -1.40 -19.88 3.56
C ILE A 9 -0.63 -20.92 2.77
N HIS A 10 -1.25 -21.39 1.68
CA HIS A 10 -0.63 -22.32 0.74
C HIS A 10 -0.25 -21.55 -0.53
N GLY A 11 1.05 -21.48 -0.81
CA GLY A 11 1.56 -20.72 -1.95
C GLY A 11 1.76 -19.25 -1.59
N ARG A 12 1.47 -18.39 -2.54
CA ARG A 12 1.72 -16.95 -2.45
C ARG A 12 0.43 -16.15 -2.45
N PHE A 13 0.54 -14.86 -2.15
CA PHE A 13 -0.58 -13.92 -2.32
C PHE A 13 -0.85 -13.67 -3.80
N HIS A 14 -2.11 -13.48 -4.11
CA HIS A 14 -2.58 -13.13 -5.44
C HIS A 14 -3.16 -11.72 -5.41
N TYR A 15 -3.01 -11.00 -6.51
CA TYR A 15 -3.42 -9.59 -6.59
C TYR A 15 -4.25 -9.36 -7.84
N ARG A 16 -5.35 -8.64 -7.68
CA ARG A 16 -6.15 -8.11 -8.78
C ARG A 16 -6.14 -6.60 -8.68
N TYR A 17 -5.69 -5.96 -9.75
CA TYR A 17 -5.67 -4.50 -9.80
C TYR A 17 -6.77 -4.03 -10.73
N GLY A 18 -7.45 -2.93 -10.39
CA GLY A 18 -8.45 -2.32 -11.23
C GLY A 18 -8.12 -0.86 -11.49
N GLY A 19 -8.62 -0.35 -12.61
CA GLY A 19 -8.39 1.01 -13.03
C GLY A 19 -7.06 1.17 -13.77
N ASP A 20 -6.84 2.39 -14.25
CA ASP A 20 -5.63 2.73 -14.99
C ASP A 20 -4.57 3.29 -14.05
N TRP A 21 -3.71 2.43 -13.54
CA TRP A 21 -2.66 2.80 -12.61
C TRP A 21 -1.58 3.69 -13.23
N GLU A 22 -1.52 3.77 -14.56
CA GLU A 22 -0.60 4.68 -15.25
C GLU A 22 -0.90 6.16 -14.93
N ARG A 23 -2.12 6.46 -14.51
CA ARG A 23 -2.50 7.81 -14.08
C ARG A 23 -1.74 8.26 -12.83
N CYS A 24 -1.21 7.34 -12.04
CA CYS A 24 -0.56 7.62 -10.75
C CYS A 24 0.89 7.14 -10.73
N THR A 25 1.63 7.43 -11.80
CA THR A 25 3.05 7.08 -11.91
C THR A 25 3.97 8.29 -11.96
N ARG A 26 3.43 9.47 -12.26
CA ARG A 26 4.21 10.69 -12.42
C ARG A 26 4.44 11.34 -11.05
N THR A 27 5.68 11.75 -10.80
CA THR A 27 6.02 12.50 -9.59
C THR A 27 6.55 13.87 -9.96
N GLN A 28 6.53 14.78 -9.01
CA GLN A 28 7.11 16.12 -9.18
C GLN A 28 7.84 16.51 -7.91
N GLU A 29 8.78 17.45 -8.06
CA GLU A 29 9.50 18.01 -6.92
C GLU A 29 8.96 19.38 -6.61
N ILE A 30 8.76 19.65 -5.32
CA ILE A 30 8.36 20.97 -4.83
C ILE A 30 9.38 21.44 -3.80
N THR A 31 9.51 22.75 -3.69
CA THR A 31 10.39 23.38 -2.72
C THR A 31 9.54 24.00 -1.63
N ARG A 32 9.87 23.71 -0.39
CA ARG A 32 9.16 24.25 0.78
C ARG A 32 10.14 24.96 1.69
N ASP A 33 9.71 26.08 2.25
CA ASP A 33 10.44 26.77 3.30
C ASP A 33 10.04 26.19 4.64
N LYS A 34 11.03 25.91 5.49
CA LYS A 34 10.81 25.40 6.83
C LYS A 34 11.57 26.25 7.83
N ASN A 35 11.06 26.30 9.06
CA ASN A 35 11.72 26.99 10.16
C ASN A 35 12.54 26.01 10.98
N GLY A 36 13.81 26.34 11.20
CA GLY A 36 14.71 25.54 12.00
C GLY A 36 15.31 26.36 13.13
N LYS A 37 16.19 25.73 13.92
CA LYS A 37 16.85 26.38 15.05
C LYS A 37 17.70 27.59 14.63
N ASN A 38 18.27 27.54 13.44
CA ASN A 38 19.15 28.57 12.91
C ASN A 38 18.47 29.46 11.87
N GLY A 39 17.14 29.50 11.87
CA GLY A 39 16.36 30.31 10.94
C GLY A 39 15.66 29.46 9.88
N LYS A 40 15.24 30.13 8.80
CA LYS A 40 14.52 29.47 7.72
C LYS A 40 15.49 28.70 6.82
N TYR A 41 15.03 27.55 6.36
CA TYR A 41 15.77 26.76 5.37
C TYR A 41 14.80 26.21 4.33
N THR A 42 15.33 25.83 3.18
CA THR A 42 14.55 25.33 2.06
C THR A 42 14.82 23.85 1.88
N VAL A 43 13.74 23.05 1.71
CA VAL A 43 13.85 21.64 1.41
C VAL A 43 13.13 21.34 0.11
N THR A 44 13.66 20.38 -0.65
CA THR A 44 13.02 19.87 -1.86
C THR A 44 12.39 18.54 -1.53
N GLU A 45 11.10 18.40 -1.82
CA GLU A 45 10.34 17.20 -1.55
C GLU A 45 9.78 16.64 -2.86
N ARG A 46 9.80 15.31 -2.98
CA ARG A 46 9.13 14.63 -4.08
C ARG A 46 7.69 14.36 -3.67
N VAL A 47 6.75 14.80 -4.50
CA VAL A 47 5.33 14.62 -4.26
C VAL A 47 4.67 13.99 -5.47
N ARG A 48 3.45 13.51 -5.29
CA ARG A 48 2.68 12.96 -6.41
C ARG A 48 2.47 14.02 -7.49
N GLY A 49 2.60 13.60 -8.75
CA GLY A 49 2.33 14.45 -9.91
C GLY A 49 0.95 14.21 -10.51
N TRP A 50 0.01 13.70 -9.71
CA TRP A 50 -1.36 13.43 -10.12
C TRP A 50 -2.32 14.01 -9.07
N THR A 51 -3.61 14.08 -9.43
CA THR A 51 -4.64 14.65 -8.56
C THR A 51 -5.44 13.56 -7.87
N ASP A 52 -6.30 13.96 -6.93
CA ASP A 52 -7.21 13.02 -6.27
C ASP A 52 -8.15 12.35 -7.27
N GLU A 53 -8.54 13.07 -8.34
CA GLU A 53 -9.40 12.51 -9.38
C GLU A 53 -8.72 11.36 -10.13
N ASP A 54 -7.42 11.43 -10.32
CA ASP A 54 -6.65 10.37 -10.98
C ASP A 54 -6.66 9.07 -10.17
N GLU A 55 -6.91 9.15 -8.89
CA GLU A 55 -6.93 7.99 -8.00
C GLU A 55 -8.29 7.27 -7.98
N ILE A 56 -9.34 7.91 -8.47
CA ILE A 56 -10.68 7.34 -8.44
C ILE A 56 -10.73 6.06 -9.29
N GLY A 57 -11.28 5.00 -8.72
CA GLY A 57 -11.43 3.72 -9.42
C GLY A 57 -10.20 2.82 -9.37
N LEU A 58 -9.08 3.29 -8.85
CA LEU A 58 -7.89 2.47 -8.70
C LEU A 58 -7.99 1.63 -7.43
N PHE A 59 -7.84 0.32 -7.56
CA PHE A 59 -7.92 -0.57 -6.41
C PHE A 59 -6.98 -1.77 -6.56
N VAL A 60 -6.75 -2.45 -5.44
CA VAL A 60 -6.16 -3.78 -5.38
C VAL A 60 -7.09 -4.68 -4.59
N GLN A 61 -7.24 -5.92 -5.04
CA GLN A 61 -7.91 -6.97 -4.29
C GLN A 61 -6.89 -8.06 -4.03
N VAL A 62 -6.70 -8.41 -2.76
CA VAL A 62 -5.70 -9.40 -2.34
C VAL A 62 -6.41 -10.69 -1.97
N GLY A 63 -5.81 -11.81 -2.35
CA GLY A 63 -6.33 -13.12 -2.00
C GLY A 63 -5.20 -14.11 -1.80
N ALA A 64 -5.50 -15.18 -1.09
CA ALA A 64 -4.59 -16.30 -0.89
C ALA A 64 -5.39 -17.55 -0.57
N ILE A 65 -4.74 -18.69 -0.75
CA ILE A 65 -5.33 -19.98 -0.40
C ILE A 65 -4.96 -20.26 1.06
N LEU A 66 -5.96 -20.34 1.92
CA LEU A 66 -5.73 -20.69 3.31
C LEU A 66 -5.33 -22.17 3.39
N ARG A 67 -4.48 -22.47 4.37
CA ARG A 67 -4.00 -23.85 4.53
C ARG A 67 -5.17 -24.79 4.77
N GLY A 68 -5.21 -25.88 4.03
CA GLY A 68 -6.29 -26.86 4.09
C GLY A 68 -7.42 -26.59 3.11
N GLU A 69 -7.37 -25.46 2.40
CA GLU A 69 -8.35 -25.13 1.37
C GLU A 69 -7.74 -25.30 -0.02
N SER A 70 -8.60 -25.33 -1.02
CA SER A 70 -8.18 -25.50 -2.42
C SER A 70 -8.45 -24.28 -3.28
N GLU A 71 -9.22 -23.32 -2.78
CA GLU A 71 -9.60 -22.12 -3.52
C GLU A 71 -9.05 -20.87 -2.87
N ILE A 72 -8.88 -19.83 -3.69
CA ILE A 72 -8.41 -18.53 -3.20
C ILE A 72 -9.53 -17.85 -2.42
N THR A 73 -9.20 -17.40 -1.21
CA THR A 73 -10.06 -16.53 -0.43
C THR A 73 -9.71 -15.08 -0.77
N TRP A 74 -10.60 -14.39 -1.48
CA TRP A 74 -10.40 -13.00 -1.86
C TRP A 74 -10.92 -12.07 -0.78
N GLY A 75 -10.10 -11.07 -0.42
CA GLY A 75 -10.54 -10.00 0.47
C GLY A 75 -11.34 -8.95 -0.27
N GLU A 76 -11.75 -7.91 0.45
CA GLU A 76 -12.46 -6.79 -0.15
C GLU A 76 -11.49 -5.94 -0.97
N PRO A 77 -11.96 -5.33 -2.08
CA PRO A 77 -11.13 -4.38 -2.83
C PRO A 77 -10.72 -3.19 -1.95
N LEU A 78 -9.46 -2.82 -2.04
CA LEU A 78 -8.92 -1.67 -1.33
C LEU A 78 -8.66 -0.56 -2.35
N TYR A 79 -9.40 0.54 -2.25
CA TYR A 79 -9.32 1.65 -3.18
C TYR A 79 -8.28 2.67 -2.74
N LEU A 80 -7.48 3.14 -3.70
CA LEU A 80 -6.42 4.13 -3.42
C LEU A 80 -7.01 5.42 -2.84
N SER A 81 -8.13 5.89 -3.39
CA SER A 81 -8.80 7.10 -2.91
C SER A 81 -9.29 6.99 -1.47
N GLY A 82 -9.46 5.77 -0.96
CA GLY A 82 -9.88 5.54 0.44
C GLY A 82 -8.72 5.47 1.42
N VAL A 83 -7.48 5.47 0.94
CA VAL A 83 -6.31 5.42 1.82
C VAL A 83 -5.91 6.84 2.19
N VAL A 84 -6.17 7.22 3.44
CA VAL A 84 -5.93 8.59 3.94
C VAL A 84 -4.54 8.72 4.53
N THR A 85 -4.10 7.76 5.33
CA THR A 85 -2.79 7.79 5.98
C THR A 85 -1.72 7.30 5.02
N ARG A 86 -0.83 8.21 4.61
CA ARG A 86 0.21 7.94 3.62
C ARG A 86 1.53 8.52 4.06
N ASN A 87 2.15 7.89 5.07
CA ASN A 87 3.39 8.40 5.66
C ASN A 87 4.64 7.91 4.92
N SER A 88 4.55 6.76 4.27
CA SER A 88 5.68 6.21 3.52
C SER A 88 5.90 6.96 2.21
N PRO A 89 7.16 7.24 1.82
CA PRO A 89 7.45 7.82 0.51
C PRO A 89 7.03 6.92 -0.66
N LEU A 90 6.80 5.63 -0.42
CA LEU A 90 6.32 4.70 -1.45
C LEU A 90 4.94 5.06 -1.98
N TRP A 91 4.11 5.77 -1.19
CA TRP A 91 2.82 6.24 -1.69
C TRP A 91 2.97 7.22 -2.85
N VAL A 92 4.12 7.88 -2.94
CA VAL A 92 4.44 8.79 -4.05
C VAL A 92 5.18 8.05 -5.16
N SER A 93 6.25 7.31 -4.81
CA SER A 93 7.12 6.70 -5.80
C SER A 93 6.56 5.41 -6.41
N ASN A 94 5.76 4.65 -5.66
CA ASN A 94 5.16 3.42 -6.15
C ASN A 94 3.88 3.08 -5.39
N PRO A 95 2.79 3.84 -5.63
CA PRO A 95 1.54 3.63 -4.89
C PRO A 95 0.91 2.27 -5.15
N LYS A 96 1.10 1.70 -6.34
CA LYS A 96 0.58 0.37 -6.68
C LYS A 96 1.19 -0.71 -5.81
N GLN A 97 2.50 -0.66 -5.57
CA GLN A 97 3.18 -1.61 -4.69
C GLN A 97 2.78 -1.38 -3.24
N GLN A 98 2.71 -0.13 -2.82
CA GLN A 98 2.41 0.21 -1.44
C GLN A 98 0.99 -0.22 -1.05
N ILE A 99 0.01 -0.03 -1.94
CA ILE A 99 -1.35 -0.47 -1.65
C ILE A 99 -1.46 -1.99 -1.60
N ALA A 100 -0.62 -2.71 -2.33
CA ALA A 100 -0.58 -4.16 -2.25
C ALA A 100 -0.11 -4.62 -0.87
N TYR A 101 0.90 -3.99 -0.31
CA TYR A 101 1.36 -4.28 1.05
C TYR A 101 0.26 -4.04 2.08
N LEU A 102 -0.44 -2.92 1.96
CA LEU A 102 -1.55 -2.60 2.85
C LEU A 102 -2.68 -3.61 2.72
N GLY A 103 -2.97 -4.03 1.48
CA GLY A 103 -3.99 -5.05 1.22
C GLY A 103 -3.65 -6.40 1.84
N VAL A 104 -2.40 -6.82 1.77
CA VAL A 104 -1.94 -8.05 2.42
C VAL A 104 -2.15 -7.97 3.92
N LYS A 105 -1.83 -6.84 4.51
CA LYS A 105 -1.99 -6.64 5.95
C LYS A 105 -3.46 -6.73 6.37
N TYR A 106 -4.35 -6.09 5.64
CA TYR A 106 -5.78 -6.14 5.94
C TYR A 106 -6.35 -7.55 5.74
N TRP A 107 -5.93 -8.23 4.68
CA TRP A 107 -6.34 -9.61 4.44
C TRP A 107 -5.90 -10.52 5.59
N ALA A 108 -4.64 -10.37 6.03
CA ALA A 108 -4.11 -11.19 7.12
C ALA A 108 -4.84 -10.94 8.44
N ARG A 109 -5.21 -9.70 8.72
CA ARG A 109 -5.97 -9.37 9.94
C ARG A 109 -7.32 -10.06 9.97
N LEU A 110 -7.94 -10.29 8.81
CA LEU A 110 -9.25 -10.93 8.73
C LEU A 110 -9.16 -12.46 8.73
N TYR A 111 -8.18 -13.01 8.02
CA TYR A 111 -8.17 -14.46 7.75
C TYR A 111 -7.09 -15.23 8.48
N CYS A 112 -6.03 -14.58 8.91
CA CYS A 112 -4.96 -15.22 9.68
C CYS A 112 -4.29 -14.22 10.64
N PRO A 113 -5.05 -13.67 11.59
CA PRO A 113 -4.53 -12.64 12.49
C PRO A 113 -3.36 -13.10 13.35
N GLU A 114 -3.24 -14.38 13.60
CA GLU A 114 -2.18 -14.97 14.45
C GLU A 114 -0.79 -14.81 13.83
N VAL A 115 -0.67 -14.58 12.53
CA VAL A 115 0.63 -14.46 11.85
C VAL A 115 0.97 -13.04 11.44
N ILE A 116 0.16 -12.06 11.88
CA ILE A 116 0.32 -10.68 11.44
C ILE A 116 1.48 -9.96 12.10
N LEU A 117 1.98 -10.47 13.22
CA LEU A 117 2.96 -9.76 14.07
C LEU A 117 4.26 -9.40 13.37
N GLY A 118 4.62 -10.05 12.28
CA GLY A 118 5.82 -9.75 11.52
C GLY A 118 5.57 -8.92 10.26
N VAL A 119 4.35 -8.43 10.06
CA VAL A 119 3.96 -7.77 8.82
C VAL A 119 3.52 -6.35 9.11
N TYR A 120 4.39 -5.41 8.79
CA TYR A 120 4.12 -3.98 8.96
C TYR A 120 4.33 -3.24 7.66
N SER A 121 3.46 -2.28 7.35
CA SER A 121 3.77 -1.28 6.35
C SER A 121 4.53 -0.13 7.04
N PRO A 122 5.34 0.64 6.30
CA PRO A 122 6.03 1.79 6.89
C PRO A 122 5.10 2.83 7.53
N ASP A 123 3.84 2.84 7.17
CA ASP A 123 2.86 3.77 7.72
C ASP A 123 2.42 3.42 9.14
N GLU A 124 2.74 2.24 9.62
CA GLU A 124 2.32 1.78 10.95
C GLU A 124 3.36 1.94 12.05
N VAL A 125 4.55 2.32 11.69
CA VAL A 125 5.65 2.44 12.65
C VAL A 125 5.62 3.78 13.40
#